data_b3493160be330eb8c5d198dfb91d7a00
#
_entry.id   b3493160be330eb8c5d198dfb91d7a00
#
_cell.length_a   1.000
_cell.length_b   1.000
_cell.length_c   1.000
_cell.angle_alpha   90.00
_cell.angle_beta   90.00
_cell.angle_gamma   90.00
#
_symmetry.space_group_name_H-M   'P 1'
#
loop_
_entity.id
_entity.type
_entity.pdbx_description
1 polymer ?
#
loop_
_entity_poly.entity_id
_entity_poly.type
_entity_poly.pdbx_seq_one_letter_code
_entity_poly.pdbx_strand_id
1 'polypeptide(L)'
;MAVDDSGGLPGQYILTGSNTVDKTKIRHTGTGRITRMKMYPMSLWESKDSSGNVSIRELFYNPSYDIDGAVSNLDIPELIRVACRGGWPVTLQMNEKACMMIAKDYVNSICDNDISAVDGRQRNPKIARQLLKSYARNISTLAKKTSILTDVIASGDISLSIDTFDDYVATLEKLFVIQDIDAWCPAIRSKTAIRSTPKRCFTDPSIAVAALGQSAESLEIQLKTFGFIFEQMCVRDLRAYTADFDSHISYYRDRYGLEADLVLHLSDGHYALIECKLGSREINDGA
;
A
#
# COMPACT_ATOMS: atom_id res chain seq x y z
N MET A 1 13.77 -31.34 -8.94
CA MET A 1 15.03 -31.94 -8.46
C MET A 1 15.11 -31.93 -6.94
N ALA A 2 15.53 -30.86 -6.21
CA ALA A 2 15.66 -30.95 -4.73
C ALA A 2 14.34 -31.30 -4.00
N VAL A 3 13.19 -30.80 -4.45
CA VAL A 3 11.86 -31.14 -3.90
C VAL A 3 11.46 -32.59 -4.23
N ASP A 4 11.76 -33.04 -5.45
CA ASP A 4 11.43 -34.40 -5.88
C ASP A 4 12.34 -35.44 -5.16
N ASP A 5 13.61 -35.07 -4.92
CA ASP A 5 14.59 -35.89 -4.20
C ASP A 5 14.27 -36.00 -2.69
N SER A 6 13.53 -35.04 -2.13
CA SER A 6 13.11 -35.03 -0.71
C SER A 6 11.71 -35.59 -0.44
N GLY A 7 11.15 -36.33 -1.40
CA GLY A 7 9.87 -37.00 -1.26
C GLY A 7 8.64 -36.16 -1.66
N GLY A 8 8.83 -34.96 -2.22
CA GLY A 8 7.77 -34.17 -2.86
C GLY A 8 6.71 -33.58 -1.94
N LEU A 9 6.94 -33.58 -0.62
CA LEU A 9 5.98 -32.98 0.34
C LEU A 9 5.92 -31.44 0.19
N PRO A 10 4.72 -30.85 0.26
CA PRO A 10 4.60 -29.38 0.22
C PRO A 10 5.22 -28.71 1.45
N GLY A 11 5.63 -27.44 1.30
CA GLY A 11 6.11 -26.60 2.42
C GLY A 11 7.54 -26.86 2.88
N GLN A 12 8.33 -27.67 2.16
CA GLN A 12 9.71 -28.00 2.57
C GLN A 12 10.72 -26.86 2.35
N TYR A 13 10.42 -25.93 1.45
CA TYR A 13 11.34 -24.85 1.07
C TYR A 13 10.62 -23.52 1.05
N ILE A 14 11.24 -22.49 1.60
CA ILE A 14 10.83 -21.10 1.49
C ILE A 14 11.92 -20.36 0.69
N LEU A 15 11.53 -19.80 -0.46
CA LEU A 15 12.40 -18.95 -1.27
C LEU A 15 11.96 -17.50 -1.09
N THR A 16 12.87 -16.63 -0.70
CA THR A 16 12.60 -15.20 -0.49
C THR A 16 13.36 -14.34 -1.51
N GLY A 17 12.79 -13.19 -1.85
CA GLY A 17 13.41 -12.22 -2.73
C GLY A 17 12.73 -10.86 -2.58
N SER A 18 13.50 -9.79 -2.72
CA SER A 18 13.04 -8.39 -2.59
C SER A 18 12.41 -7.82 -3.85
N ASN A 19 12.49 -8.51 -4.98
CA ASN A 19 12.00 -8.03 -6.27
C ASN A 19 11.05 -9.04 -6.91
N THR A 20 10.17 -8.55 -7.78
CA THR A 20 9.38 -9.42 -8.65
C THR A 20 10.31 -10.22 -9.56
N VAL A 21 10.16 -11.53 -9.54
CA VAL A 21 10.98 -12.42 -10.37
C VAL A 21 10.75 -12.12 -11.85
N ASP A 22 11.82 -11.89 -12.59
CA ASP A 22 11.77 -11.71 -14.04
C ASP A 22 11.27 -13.01 -14.71
N LYS A 23 10.02 -13.00 -15.15
CA LYS A 23 9.38 -14.17 -15.76
C LYS A 23 10.08 -14.62 -17.04
N THR A 24 10.81 -13.73 -17.72
CA THR A 24 11.52 -14.07 -18.97
C THR A 24 12.74 -14.96 -18.72
N LYS A 25 13.30 -14.92 -17.51
CA LYS A 25 14.45 -15.73 -17.08
C LYS A 25 14.06 -17.05 -16.45
N ILE A 26 12.78 -17.30 -16.22
CA ILE A 26 12.29 -18.53 -15.61
C ILE A 26 12.09 -19.58 -16.70
N ARG A 27 12.93 -20.63 -16.72
CA ARG A 27 12.77 -21.77 -17.64
C ARG A 27 11.57 -22.67 -17.29
N HIS A 28 11.20 -22.74 -16.01
CA HIS A 28 10.05 -23.51 -15.51
C HIS A 28 9.30 -22.69 -14.47
N THR A 29 8.01 -22.46 -14.69
CA THR A 29 7.16 -21.60 -13.82
C THR A 29 6.88 -22.20 -12.45
N GLY A 30 7.17 -23.48 -12.24
CA GLY A 30 6.84 -24.21 -11.02
C GLY A 30 5.33 -24.33 -10.77
N THR A 31 4.50 -24.19 -11.81
CA THR A 31 3.03 -24.29 -11.70
C THR A 31 2.64 -25.59 -11.01
N GLY A 32 1.79 -25.49 -9.99
CA GLY A 32 1.35 -26.60 -9.14
C GLY A 32 2.35 -27.06 -8.06
N ARG A 33 3.58 -26.47 -8.01
CA ARG A 33 4.62 -26.82 -7.03
C ARG A 33 5.10 -25.63 -6.19
N ILE A 34 4.85 -24.40 -6.64
CA ILE A 34 5.29 -23.17 -5.97
C ILE A 34 4.08 -22.29 -5.74
N THR A 35 3.78 -22.02 -4.48
CA THR A 35 2.83 -20.97 -4.08
C THR A 35 3.61 -19.70 -3.82
N ARG A 36 3.13 -18.58 -4.37
CA ARG A 36 3.75 -17.27 -4.17
C ARG A 36 2.95 -16.52 -3.10
N MET A 37 3.66 -16.08 -2.08
CA MET A 37 3.11 -15.22 -1.04
C MET A 37 3.80 -13.86 -1.13
N LYS A 38 3.04 -12.79 -0.94
CA LYS A 38 3.58 -11.44 -0.80
C LYS A 38 3.69 -11.11 0.67
N MET A 39 4.88 -10.70 1.08
CA MET A 39 5.10 -10.17 2.41
C MET A 39 4.89 -8.66 2.38
N TYR A 40 4.05 -8.16 3.28
CA TYR A 40 3.74 -6.74 3.43
C TYR A 40 4.60 -6.10 4.52
N PRO A 41 4.73 -4.77 4.57
CA PRO A 41 5.27 -4.08 5.74
C PRO A 41 4.49 -4.45 7.00
N MET A 42 5.14 -4.37 8.18
CA MET A 42 4.47 -4.68 9.44
C MET A 42 3.24 -3.81 9.65
N SER A 43 2.17 -4.46 10.09
CA SER A 43 0.97 -3.82 10.61
C SER A 43 1.19 -3.26 12.02
N LEU A 44 0.23 -2.45 12.49
CA LEU A 44 0.22 -1.96 13.88
C LEU A 44 0.13 -3.09 14.91
N TRP A 45 -0.50 -4.21 14.56
CA TRP A 45 -0.56 -5.37 15.44
C TRP A 45 0.80 -6.09 15.55
N GLU A 46 1.48 -6.29 14.44
CA GLU A 46 2.81 -6.92 14.41
C GLU A 46 3.86 -6.07 15.11
N SER A 47 3.77 -4.74 15.00
CA SER A 47 4.63 -3.79 15.71
C SER A 47 4.24 -3.57 17.17
N LYS A 48 3.12 -4.17 17.65
CA LYS A 48 2.57 -4.06 19.01
C LYS A 48 2.05 -2.65 19.35
N ASP A 49 1.78 -1.82 18.36
CA ASP A 49 1.12 -0.54 18.54
C ASP A 49 -0.42 -0.70 18.65
N SER A 50 -0.98 -1.75 18.06
CA SER A 50 -2.38 -2.14 18.21
C SER A 50 -2.54 -3.22 19.28
N SER A 51 -3.60 -3.11 20.09
CA SER A 51 -3.99 -4.11 21.08
C SER A 51 -4.49 -5.42 20.48
N GLY A 52 -4.92 -5.40 19.19
CA GLY A 52 -5.54 -6.56 18.55
C GLY A 52 -6.94 -6.90 19.05
N ASN A 53 -7.63 -5.96 19.72
CA ASN A 53 -8.99 -6.18 20.28
C ASN A 53 -10.03 -6.50 19.21
N VAL A 54 -9.79 -6.10 17.96
CA VAL A 54 -10.69 -6.38 16.84
C VAL A 54 -10.01 -7.29 15.83
N SER A 55 -10.63 -8.41 15.52
CA SER A 55 -10.17 -9.38 14.53
C SER A 55 -10.99 -9.28 13.25
N ILE A 56 -10.33 -9.00 12.14
CA ILE A 56 -10.97 -8.98 10.81
C ILE A 56 -11.57 -10.36 10.49
N ARG A 57 -10.89 -11.46 10.86
CA ARG A 57 -11.40 -12.82 10.65
C ARG A 57 -12.71 -13.04 11.39
N GLU A 58 -12.79 -12.66 12.67
CA GLU A 58 -14.00 -12.81 13.47
C GLU A 58 -15.15 -11.98 12.92
N LEU A 59 -14.89 -10.75 12.44
CA LEU A 59 -15.92 -9.92 11.82
C LEU A 59 -16.56 -10.56 10.57
N PHE A 60 -15.81 -11.37 9.81
CA PHE A 60 -16.35 -12.05 8.63
C PHE A 60 -17.08 -13.37 8.96
N TYR A 61 -16.57 -14.13 9.92
CA TYR A 61 -16.99 -15.52 10.11
C TYR A 61 -17.77 -15.77 11.40
N ASN A 62 -17.83 -14.81 12.32
CA ASN A 62 -18.55 -14.95 13.57
C ASN A 62 -19.65 -13.88 13.73
N PRO A 63 -20.91 -14.17 13.37
CA PRO A 63 -22.00 -13.20 13.49
C PRO A 63 -22.29 -12.70 14.92
N SER A 64 -21.76 -13.40 15.93
CA SER A 64 -21.90 -13.04 17.35
C SER A 64 -20.69 -12.29 17.88
N TYR A 65 -19.70 -11.96 17.03
CA TYR A 65 -18.53 -11.23 17.44
C TYR A 65 -18.87 -9.78 17.75
N ASP A 66 -18.68 -9.42 19.00
CA ASP A 66 -18.95 -8.09 19.51
C ASP A 66 -17.66 -7.29 19.61
N ILE A 67 -17.69 -6.07 19.13
CA ILE A 67 -16.58 -5.12 19.18
C ILE A 67 -16.87 -3.91 20.10
N ASP A 68 -18.01 -3.93 20.80
CA ASP A 68 -18.37 -2.85 21.71
C ASP A 68 -17.31 -2.71 22.83
N GLY A 69 -16.88 -1.48 23.06
CA GLY A 69 -15.83 -1.18 24.02
C GLY A 69 -14.40 -1.45 23.51
N ALA A 70 -14.22 -1.88 22.28
CA ALA A 70 -12.88 -1.94 21.68
C ALA A 70 -12.32 -0.52 21.51
N VAL A 71 -11.17 -0.26 22.11
CA VAL A 71 -10.50 1.05 22.08
C VAL A 71 -9.07 0.91 21.60
N SER A 72 -8.60 1.93 20.89
CA SER A 72 -7.19 2.10 20.57
C SER A 72 -6.50 2.87 21.69
N ASN A 73 -5.27 2.48 22.01
CA ASN A 73 -4.41 3.26 22.90
C ASN A 73 -3.66 4.38 22.16
N LEU A 74 -3.73 4.41 20.82
CA LEU A 74 -3.06 5.42 20.02
C LEU A 74 -3.95 6.67 19.89
N ASP A 75 -3.41 7.80 20.28
CA ASP A 75 -3.97 9.12 19.95
C ASP A 75 -3.53 9.60 18.56
N ILE A 76 -4.02 10.75 18.12
CA ILE A 76 -3.68 11.29 16.77
C ILE A 76 -2.18 11.56 16.62
N PRO A 77 -1.46 12.22 17.55
CA PRO A 77 -0.01 12.36 17.49
C PRO A 77 0.73 11.02 17.38
N GLU A 78 0.29 10.02 18.11
CA GLU A 78 0.89 8.67 18.04
C GLU A 78 0.61 7.99 16.71
N LEU A 79 -0.62 8.09 16.18
CA LEU A 79 -0.95 7.61 14.83
C LEU A 79 -0.09 8.27 13.76
N ILE A 80 0.15 9.58 13.87
CA ILE A 80 1.05 10.30 12.97
C ILE A 80 2.47 9.75 13.07
N ARG A 81 3.00 9.57 14.28
CA ARG A 81 4.35 9.04 14.49
C ARG A 81 4.51 7.63 13.90
N VAL A 82 3.56 6.71 14.14
CA VAL A 82 3.65 5.35 13.61
C VAL A 82 3.48 5.30 12.07
N ALA A 83 2.67 6.19 11.49
CA ALA A 83 2.57 6.34 10.05
C ALA A 83 3.89 6.84 9.43
N CYS A 84 4.55 7.80 10.06
CA CYS A 84 5.86 8.31 9.66
C CYS A 84 6.98 7.28 9.83
N ARG A 85 6.96 6.52 10.94
CA ARG A 85 7.90 5.42 11.20
C ARG A 85 7.79 4.34 10.13
N GLY A 86 6.55 4.01 9.70
CA GLY A 86 6.27 2.92 8.78
C GLY A 86 6.37 1.54 9.41
N GLY A 87 6.07 0.54 8.59
CA GLY A 87 6.10 -0.89 8.94
C GLY A 87 7.47 -1.56 8.72
N TRP A 88 8.57 -0.86 9.02
CA TRP A 88 9.94 -1.38 8.87
C TRP A 88 10.39 -2.08 10.16
N PRO A 89 10.66 -3.41 10.18
CA PRO A 89 11.03 -4.13 11.41
C PRO A 89 12.23 -3.53 12.15
N VAL A 90 13.21 -3.00 11.41
CA VAL A 90 14.41 -2.39 11.98
C VAL A 90 14.09 -1.16 12.85
N THR A 91 12.98 -0.45 12.58
CA THR A 91 12.61 0.77 13.30
C THR A 91 12.13 0.52 14.72
N LEU A 92 11.74 -0.71 15.08
CA LEU A 92 11.26 -1.05 16.43
C LEU A 92 12.32 -0.88 17.52
N GLN A 93 13.60 -0.86 17.16
CA GLN A 93 14.72 -0.72 18.07
C GLN A 93 15.42 0.64 17.96
N MET A 94 14.83 1.58 17.20
CA MET A 94 15.42 2.87 16.91
C MET A 94 14.69 3.99 17.63
N ASN A 95 15.39 5.10 17.86
CA ASN A 95 14.75 6.34 18.28
C ASN A 95 13.99 6.98 17.10
N GLU A 96 13.05 7.85 17.41
CA GLU A 96 12.15 8.48 16.43
C GLU A 96 12.89 9.14 15.27
N LYS A 97 13.94 9.91 15.57
CA LYS A 97 14.76 10.58 14.53
C LYS A 97 15.41 9.59 13.57
N ALA A 98 15.90 8.47 14.07
CA ALA A 98 16.51 7.43 13.25
C ALA A 98 15.44 6.71 12.39
N CYS A 99 14.25 6.45 12.95
CA CYS A 99 13.13 5.87 12.21
C CYS A 99 12.77 6.69 10.98
N MET A 100 12.69 8.02 11.11
CA MET A 100 12.36 8.92 10.01
C MET A 100 13.42 8.91 8.89
N MET A 101 14.66 8.57 9.22
CA MET A 101 15.73 8.45 8.20
C MET A 101 15.55 7.20 7.35
N ILE A 102 15.05 6.09 7.90
CA ILE A 102 14.90 4.83 7.16
C ILE A 102 14.05 5.00 5.90
N ALA A 103 12.87 5.61 6.02
CA ALA A 103 11.99 5.84 4.86
C ALA A 103 12.63 6.81 3.84
N LYS A 104 13.34 7.83 4.32
CA LYS A 104 14.09 8.78 3.46
C LYS A 104 15.20 8.08 2.68
N ASP A 105 16.01 7.28 3.36
CA ASP A 105 17.12 6.56 2.75
C ASP A 105 16.60 5.51 1.76
N TYR A 106 15.48 4.87 2.09
CA TYR A 106 14.80 3.96 1.17
C TYR A 106 14.36 4.67 -0.11
N VAL A 107 13.66 5.82 -0.02
CA VAL A 107 13.26 6.62 -1.18
C VAL A 107 14.47 7.07 -2.00
N ASN A 108 15.56 7.47 -1.35
CA ASN A 108 16.81 7.84 -2.04
C ASN A 108 17.41 6.63 -2.78
N SER A 109 17.51 5.47 -2.13
CA SER A 109 18.03 4.24 -2.75
C SER A 109 17.20 3.84 -3.96
N ILE A 110 15.87 3.85 -3.85
CA ILE A 110 14.98 3.59 -4.98
C ILE A 110 15.29 4.51 -6.16
N CYS A 111 15.37 5.81 -5.93
CA CYS A 111 15.57 6.78 -7.00
C CYS A 111 16.96 6.73 -7.62
N ASP A 112 18.00 6.55 -6.80
CA ASP A 112 19.38 6.64 -7.25
C ASP A 112 19.92 5.32 -7.83
N ASN A 113 19.42 4.17 -7.34
CA ASN A 113 19.99 2.87 -7.65
C ASN A 113 18.95 1.87 -8.17
N ASP A 114 17.94 1.54 -7.34
CA ASP A 114 17.12 0.36 -7.52
C ASP A 114 16.24 0.44 -8.76
N ILE A 115 15.70 1.63 -9.08
CA ILE A 115 14.85 1.85 -10.25
C ILE A 115 15.55 1.54 -11.58
N SER A 116 16.86 1.67 -11.64
CA SER A 116 17.68 1.31 -12.80
C SER A 116 18.16 -0.14 -12.75
N ALA A 117 18.35 -0.69 -11.55
CA ALA A 117 18.86 -2.05 -11.36
C ALA A 117 17.82 -3.14 -11.70
N VAL A 118 16.52 -2.86 -11.64
CA VAL A 118 15.44 -3.85 -11.89
C VAL A 118 15.56 -4.54 -13.23
N ASP A 119 15.89 -3.78 -14.28
CA ASP A 119 15.97 -4.30 -15.67
C ASP A 119 17.22 -3.84 -16.40
N GLY A 120 18.14 -3.14 -15.72
CA GLY A 120 19.38 -2.61 -16.25
C GLY A 120 19.22 -1.34 -17.11
N ARG A 121 18.02 -0.79 -17.24
CA ARG A 121 17.79 0.47 -17.96
C ARG A 121 18.14 1.64 -17.08
N GLN A 122 18.96 2.54 -17.60
CA GLN A 122 19.28 3.78 -16.90
C GLN A 122 18.03 4.70 -16.83
N ARG A 123 17.62 5.03 -15.60
CA ARG A 123 16.52 5.96 -15.34
C ARG A 123 17.04 7.20 -14.61
N ASN A 124 16.47 8.36 -14.91
CA ASN A 124 16.86 9.61 -14.30
C ASN A 124 16.33 9.72 -12.86
N PRO A 125 17.21 9.79 -11.83
CA PRO A 125 16.80 9.91 -10.43
C PRO A 125 15.92 11.14 -10.15
N LYS A 126 16.13 12.25 -10.87
CA LYS A 126 15.32 13.46 -10.71
C LYS A 126 13.86 13.21 -11.12
N ILE A 127 13.66 12.49 -12.23
CA ILE A 127 12.30 12.10 -12.69
C ILE A 127 11.65 11.18 -11.67
N ALA A 128 12.39 10.17 -11.17
CA ALA A 128 11.89 9.24 -10.16
C ALA A 128 11.43 9.96 -8.88
N ARG A 129 12.24 10.91 -8.38
CA ARG A 129 11.86 11.72 -7.20
C ARG A 129 10.64 12.58 -7.43
N GLN A 130 10.53 13.24 -8.59
CA GLN A 130 9.37 14.07 -8.91
C GLN A 130 8.11 13.22 -9.08
N LEU A 131 8.23 12.03 -9.68
CA LEU A 131 7.14 11.09 -9.80
C LEU A 131 6.65 10.62 -8.41
N LEU A 132 7.56 10.18 -7.54
CA LEU A 132 7.19 9.76 -6.18
C LEU A 132 6.57 10.92 -5.39
N LYS A 133 7.07 12.14 -5.53
CA LYS A 133 6.49 13.33 -4.89
C LYS A 133 5.10 13.64 -5.41
N SER A 134 4.87 13.61 -6.73
CA SER A 134 3.54 13.83 -7.30
C SER A 134 2.58 12.71 -6.90
N TYR A 135 3.06 11.46 -6.90
CA TYR A 135 2.28 10.32 -6.45
C TYR A 135 1.86 10.46 -4.98
N ALA A 136 2.78 10.89 -4.11
CA ALA A 136 2.52 11.10 -2.69
C ALA A 136 1.55 12.27 -2.43
N ARG A 137 1.57 13.34 -3.26
CA ARG A 137 0.57 14.42 -3.22
C ARG A 137 -0.85 13.93 -3.56
N ASN A 138 -0.93 12.84 -4.32
CA ASN A 138 -2.18 12.24 -4.78
C ASN A 138 -2.49 10.92 -4.06
N ILE A 139 -1.84 10.65 -2.91
CA ILE A 139 -2.08 9.42 -2.14
C ILE A 139 -3.55 9.30 -1.73
N SER A 140 -4.08 8.08 -1.75
CA SER A 140 -5.48 7.77 -1.43
C SER A 140 -6.51 8.53 -2.28
N THR A 141 -6.13 9.00 -3.47
CA THR A 141 -7.05 9.67 -4.40
C THR A 141 -7.16 8.92 -5.72
N LEU A 142 -8.19 9.28 -6.50
CA LEU A 142 -8.43 8.76 -7.86
C LEU A 142 -7.74 9.62 -8.93
N ALA A 143 -6.55 10.14 -8.64
CA ALA A 143 -5.82 10.99 -9.58
C ALA A 143 -5.49 10.22 -10.87
N LYS A 144 -5.79 10.85 -12.01
CA LYS A 144 -5.46 10.27 -13.33
C LYS A 144 -3.95 10.30 -13.55
N LYS A 145 -3.42 9.32 -14.30
CA LYS A 145 -2.02 9.30 -14.73
C LYS A 145 -1.59 10.61 -15.40
N THR A 146 -2.46 11.19 -16.21
CA THR A 146 -2.20 12.47 -16.89
C THR A 146 -2.02 13.63 -15.92
N SER A 147 -2.76 13.66 -14.82
CA SER A 147 -2.62 14.70 -13.78
C SER A 147 -1.28 14.57 -13.06
N ILE A 148 -0.89 13.33 -12.70
CA ILE A 148 0.41 13.06 -12.08
C ILE A 148 1.55 13.41 -13.04
N LEU A 149 1.44 13.03 -14.32
CA LEU A 149 2.43 13.39 -15.35
C LEU A 149 2.57 14.91 -15.50
N THR A 150 1.44 15.64 -15.54
CA THR A 150 1.46 17.11 -15.59
C THR A 150 2.20 17.71 -14.40
N ASP A 151 1.97 17.20 -13.19
CA ASP A 151 2.70 17.64 -11.98
C ASP A 151 4.21 17.41 -12.10
N VAL A 152 4.62 16.25 -12.65
CA VAL A 152 6.04 15.93 -12.85
C VAL A 152 6.71 16.89 -13.82
N ILE A 153 6.04 17.18 -14.94
CA ILE A 153 6.55 18.11 -15.98
C ILE A 153 6.57 19.55 -15.46
N ALA A 154 5.51 19.98 -14.75
CA ALA A 154 5.41 21.34 -14.22
C ALA A 154 6.46 21.69 -13.18
N SER A 155 7.13 20.70 -12.58
CA SER A 155 8.21 20.92 -11.61
C SER A 155 9.52 21.44 -12.22
N GLY A 156 9.59 21.69 -13.54
CA GLY A 156 10.64 22.35 -14.33
C GLY A 156 11.56 21.40 -15.10
N ASP A 157 12.07 21.84 -16.24
CA ASP A 157 13.09 21.22 -17.11
C ASP A 157 13.00 19.69 -17.39
N ILE A 158 11.83 19.09 -17.18
CA ILE A 158 11.60 17.67 -17.44
C ILE A 158 10.63 17.55 -18.62
N SER A 159 11.08 16.92 -19.70
CA SER A 159 10.21 16.44 -20.77
C SER A 159 10.02 14.94 -20.57
N LEU A 160 8.78 14.50 -20.41
CA LEU A 160 8.44 13.10 -20.16
C LEU A 160 7.22 12.70 -21.01
N SER A 161 7.39 11.66 -21.83
CA SER A 161 6.28 11.06 -22.56
C SER A 161 5.42 10.19 -21.63
N ILE A 162 4.18 9.94 -22.02
CA ILE A 162 3.29 9.05 -21.24
C ILE A 162 3.85 7.62 -21.18
N ASP A 163 4.45 7.13 -22.26
CA ASP A 163 5.05 5.78 -22.29
C ASP A 163 6.23 5.66 -21.32
N THR A 164 7.07 6.71 -21.26
CA THR A 164 8.19 6.75 -20.30
C THR A 164 7.66 6.86 -18.87
N PHE A 165 6.63 7.67 -18.63
CA PHE A 165 5.95 7.75 -17.33
C PHE A 165 5.42 6.37 -16.90
N ASP A 166 4.73 5.66 -17.79
CA ASP A 166 4.20 4.32 -17.50
C ASP A 166 5.32 3.30 -17.22
N ASP A 167 6.47 3.40 -17.90
CA ASP A 167 7.65 2.57 -17.61
C ASP A 167 8.19 2.81 -16.18
N TYR A 168 8.26 4.08 -15.74
CA TYR A 168 8.65 4.39 -14.36
C TYR A 168 7.66 3.84 -13.34
N VAL A 169 6.35 4.04 -13.56
CA VAL A 169 5.30 3.52 -12.66
C VAL A 169 5.39 2.00 -12.58
N ALA A 170 5.42 1.31 -13.71
CA ALA A 170 5.53 -0.15 -13.74
C ALA A 170 6.81 -0.69 -13.05
N THR A 171 7.90 0.09 -13.10
CA THR A 171 9.14 -0.28 -12.41
C THR A 171 8.99 -0.11 -10.90
N LEU A 172 8.36 0.98 -10.43
CA LEU A 172 8.07 1.18 -9.01
C LEU A 172 7.08 0.14 -8.45
N GLU A 173 6.14 -0.33 -9.26
CA GLU A 173 5.27 -1.47 -8.91
C GLU A 173 6.06 -2.78 -8.76
N LYS A 174 7.01 -3.06 -9.66
CA LYS A 174 7.89 -4.23 -9.58
C LYS A 174 8.81 -4.20 -8.35
N LEU A 175 9.19 -3.01 -7.91
CA LEU A 175 9.96 -2.78 -6.67
C LEU A 175 9.08 -2.79 -5.41
N PHE A 176 7.78 -3.00 -5.54
CA PHE A 176 6.82 -2.93 -4.44
C PHE A 176 6.79 -1.57 -3.70
N VAL A 177 7.11 -0.48 -4.39
CA VAL A 177 7.02 0.89 -3.84
C VAL A 177 5.60 1.42 -3.96
N ILE A 178 5.01 1.24 -5.15
CA ILE A 178 3.64 1.62 -5.47
C ILE A 178 2.77 0.35 -5.54
N GLN A 179 1.59 0.42 -4.98
CA GLN A 179 0.60 -0.64 -5.07
C GLN A 179 -0.80 -0.03 -5.00
N ASP A 180 -1.28 0.43 -6.15
CA ASP A 180 -2.62 0.98 -6.29
C ASP A 180 -3.71 -0.05 -5.94
N ILE A 181 -4.92 0.43 -5.66
CA ILE A 181 -6.11 -0.41 -5.46
C ILE A 181 -7.15 -0.10 -6.53
N ASP A 182 -7.73 -1.17 -7.07
CA ASP A 182 -8.72 -1.09 -8.13
C ASP A 182 -10.11 -0.82 -7.59
N ALA A 183 -10.99 -0.32 -8.45
CA ALA A 183 -12.39 -0.16 -8.12
C ALA A 183 -13.08 -1.52 -7.98
N TRP A 184 -13.96 -1.63 -7.01
CA TRP A 184 -14.87 -2.77 -6.85
C TRP A 184 -16.27 -2.44 -7.39
N CYS A 185 -16.99 -3.48 -7.79
CA CYS A 185 -18.39 -3.37 -8.14
C CYS A 185 -19.11 -4.68 -7.75
N PRO A 186 -20.24 -4.62 -7.05
CA PRO A 186 -20.99 -5.82 -6.66
C PRO A 186 -21.45 -6.65 -7.86
N ALA A 187 -21.65 -6.02 -9.01
CA ALA A 187 -21.98 -6.73 -10.24
C ALA A 187 -20.71 -7.29 -10.89
N ILE A 188 -20.48 -8.59 -10.79
CA ILE A 188 -19.29 -9.31 -11.29
C ILE A 188 -18.96 -8.99 -12.77
N ARG A 189 -19.98 -8.75 -13.60
CA ARG A 189 -19.82 -8.44 -15.04
C ARG A 189 -19.79 -6.94 -15.34
N SER A 190 -19.64 -6.08 -14.34
CA SER A 190 -19.63 -4.63 -14.53
C SER A 190 -18.38 -4.17 -15.26
N LYS A 191 -18.57 -3.43 -16.34
CA LYS A 191 -17.48 -2.75 -17.04
C LYS A 191 -16.97 -1.52 -16.29
N THR A 192 -17.73 -1.01 -15.33
CA THR A 192 -17.41 0.21 -14.58
C THR A 192 -16.15 0.03 -13.75
N ALA A 193 -16.04 -1.06 -12.99
CA ALA A 193 -14.86 -1.36 -12.19
C ALA A 193 -13.57 -1.37 -13.04
N ILE A 194 -13.60 -2.08 -14.18
CA ILE A 194 -12.43 -2.21 -15.08
C ILE A 194 -12.00 -0.87 -15.69
N ARG A 195 -12.94 0.06 -15.88
CA ARG A 195 -12.68 1.37 -16.53
C ARG A 195 -12.40 2.49 -15.54
N SER A 196 -12.52 2.22 -14.27
CA SER A 196 -12.27 3.22 -13.22
C SER A 196 -10.79 3.46 -13.02
N THR A 197 -10.43 4.69 -12.63
CA THR A 197 -9.06 5.03 -12.28
C THR A 197 -8.71 4.36 -10.95
N PRO A 198 -7.60 3.64 -10.82
CA PRO A 198 -7.17 3.10 -9.54
C PRO A 198 -6.91 4.19 -8.50
N LYS A 199 -7.19 3.89 -7.23
CA LYS A 199 -6.82 4.75 -6.10
C LYS A 199 -5.32 4.63 -5.87
N ARG A 200 -4.63 5.78 -5.79
CA ARG A 200 -3.17 5.85 -5.71
C ARG A 200 -2.69 5.45 -4.33
N CYS A 201 -1.86 4.41 -4.27
CA CYS A 201 -1.37 3.86 -3.03
C CYS A 201 0.12 3.52 -3.09
N PHE A 202 0.79 3.73 -1.96
CA PHE A 202 2.11 3.17 -1.71
C PHE A 202 1.98 1.82 -0.98
N THR A 203 3.07 1.10 -0.88
CA THR A 203 3.09 -0.12 -0.06
C THR A 203 3.11 0.23 1.43
N ASP A 204 3.75 1.33 1.80
CA ASP A 204 3.81 1.83 3.18
C ASP A 204 3.62 3.36 3.21
N PRO A 205 2.85 3.91 4.17
CA PRO A 205 2.59 5.35 4.28
C PRO A 205 3.87 6.18 4.49
N SER A 206 4.89 5.64 5.17
CA SER A 206 6.14 6.35 5.41
C SER A 206 6.89 6.71 4.14
N ILE A 207 6.72 5.93 3.07
CA ILE A 207 7.29 6.23 1.75
C ILE A 207 6.70 7.54 1.21
N ALA A 208 5.38 7.72 1.34
CA ALA A 208 4.71 8.95 0.91
C ALA A 208 5.14 10.15 1.76
N VAL A 209 5.24 10.00 3.07
CA VAL A 209 5.73 11.05 3.99
C VAL A 209 7.13 11.47 3.60
N ALA A 210 8.03 10.52 3.35
CA ALA A 210 9.40 10.77 2.91
C ALA A 210 9.46 11.46 1.54
N ALA A 211 8.66 11.02 0.57
CA ALA A 211 8.59 11.60 -0.77
C ALA A 211 8.04 13.04 -0.75
N LEU A 212 7.12 13.35 0.17
CA LEU A 212 6.61 14.71 0.41
C LEU A 212 7.63 15.59 1.16
N GLY A 213 8.65 15.00 1.77
CA GLY A 213 9.59 15.71 2.63
C GLY A 213 8.95 16.26 3.91
N GLN A 214 7.91 15.57 4.41
CA GLN A 214 7.20 15.95 5.63
C GLN A 214 7.78 15.29 6.87
N SER A 215 7.43 15.83 8.04
CA SER A 215 7.74 15.26 9.36
C SER A 215 6.44 15.05 10.15
N ALA A 216 6.53 14.38 11.30
CA ALA A 216 5.38 14.19 12.18
C ALA A 216 4.78 15.54 12.62
N GLU A 217 5.62 16.49 13.04
CA GLU A 217 5.19 17.81 13.49
C GLU A 217 4.48 18.59 12.37
N SER A 218 4.94 18.45 11.13
CA SER A 218 4.28 19.11 9.99
C SER A 218 2.90 18.50 9.70
N LEU A 219 2.72 17.20 9.90
CA LEU A 219 1.46 16.51 9.69
C LEU A 219 0.46 16.78 10.82
N GLU A 220 0.92 17.00 12.05
CA GLU A 220 0.06 17.45 13.16
C GLU A 220 -0.64 18.78 12.84
N ILE A 221 0.04 19.68 12.13
CA ILE A 221 -0.53 20.97 11.68
C ILE A 221 -1.44 20.76 10.46
N GLN A 222 -1.20 19.75 9.65
CA GLN A 222 -1.88 19.48 8.38
C GLN A 222 -2.74 18.21 8.43
N LEU A 223 -3.69 18.14 9.37
CA LEU A 223 -4.53 16.96 9.59
C LEU A 223 -5.30 16.50 8.35
N LYS A 224 -5.69 17.40 7.44
CA LYS A 224 -6.30 17.00 6.16
C LYS A 224 -5.34 16.15 5.29
N THR A 225 -4.07 16.51 5.26
CA THR A 225 -3.05 15.72 4.55
C THR A 225 -2.83 14.39 5.27
N PHE A 226 -2.81 14.43 6.61
CA PHE A 226 -2.68 13.21 7.40
C PHE A 226 -3.86 12.25 7.20
N GLY A 227 -5.08 12.74 6.98
CA GLY A 227 -6.24 11.89 6.68
C GLY A 227 -5.99 10.93 5.50
N PHE A 228 -5.40 11.40 4.41
CA PHE A 228 -5.02 10.55 3.27
C PHE A 228 -3.89 9.55 3.61
N ILE A 229 -2.93 9.96 4.44
CA ILE A 229 -1.84 9.09 4.92
C ILE A 229 -2.40 8.03 5.88
N PHE A 230 -3.37 8.40 6.73
CA PHE A 230 -4.07 7.48 7.61
C PHE A 230 -4.86 6.41 6.83
N GLU A 231 -5.62 6.82 5.81
CA GLU A 231 -6.29 5.87 4.92
C GLU A 231 -5.29 4.90 4.29
N GLN A 232 -4.13 5.39 3.83
CA GLN A 232 -3.06 4.55 3.31
C GLN A 232 -2.50 3.58 4.38
N MET A 233 -2.42 4.00 5.64
CA MET A 233 -2.01 3.13 6.74
C MET A 233 -3.04 2.02 6.96
N CYS A 234 -4.33 2.33 6.87
CA CYS A 234 -5.40 1.33 6.92
C CYS A 234 -5.28 0.32 5.77
N VAL A 235 -4.97 0.77 4.54
CA VAL A 235 -4.71 -0.12 3.39
C VAL A 235 -3.56 -1.08 3.68
N ARG A 236 -2.43 -0.57 4.21
CA ARG A 236 -1.27 -1.40 4.56
C ARG A 236 -1.66 -2.47 5.58
N ASP A 237 -2.32 -2.06 6.65
CA ASP A 237 -2.66 -2.96 7.75
C ASP A 237 -3.69 -4.01 7.32
N LEU A 238 -4.71 -3.62 6.58
CA LEU A 238 -5.68 -4.58 6.02
C LEU A 238 -5.00 -5.62 5.12
N ARG A 239 -4.04 -5.23 4.29
CA ARG A 239 -3.26 -6.16 3.48
C ARG A 239 -2.49 -7.17 4.31
N ALA A 240 -1.90 -6.72 5.42
CA ALA A 240 -1.18 -7.60 6.35
C ALA A 240 -2.15 -8.53 7.09
N TYR A 241 -3.27 -7.99 7.61
CA TYR A 241 -4.27 -8.77 8.36
C TYR A 241 -5.01 -9.81 7.53
N THR A 242 -5.09 -9.62 6.22
CA THR A 242 -5.81 -10.51 5.31
C THR A 242 -4.91 -11.29 4.36
N ALA A 243 -3.60 -11.31 4.63
CA ALA A 243 -2.62 -11.99 3.78
C ALA A 243 -2.84 -13.51 3.66
N ASP A 244 -3.49 -14.11 4.67
CA ASP A 244 -3.87 -15.53 4.71
C ASP A 244 -5.33 -15.79 4.26
N PHE A 245 -6.05 -14.74 3.86
CA PHE A 245 -7.40 -14.84 3.31
C PHE A 245 -7.34 -14.86 1.79
N ASP A 246 -8.29 -15.55 1.17
CA ASP A 246 -8.55 -15.36 -0.25
C ASP A 246 -9.38 -14.08 -0.46
N SER A 247 -8.73 -12.95 -0.25
CA SER A 247 -9.33 -11.62 -0.18
C SER A 247 -8.70 -10.64 -1.14
N HIS A 248 -9.46 -9.62 -1.50
CA HIS A 248 -8.99 -8.48 -2.27
C HIS A 248 -9.40 -7.19 -1.59
N ILE A 249 -8.50 -6.19 -1.59
CA ILE A 249 -8.79 -4.84 -1.15
C ILE A 249 -9.00 -3.98 -2.40
N SER A 250 -10.12 -3.29 -2.43
CA SER A 250 -10.55 -2.40 -3.50
C SER A 250 -11.14 -1.13 -2.89
N TYR A 251 -11.62 -0.22 -3.71
CA TYR A 251 -12.47 0.90 -3.28
C TYR A 251 -13.79 0.87 -4.04
N TYR A 252 -14.81 1.56 -3.51
CA TYR A 252 -16.09 1.73 -4.21
C TYR A 252 -16.37 3.21 -4.48
N ARG A 253 -16.83 3.51 -5.67
CA ARG A 253 -17.42 4.81 -6.02
C ARG A 253 -18.37 4.64 -7.19
N ASP A 254 -19.58 5.16 -7.01
CA ASP A 254 -20.57 5.16 -8.07
C ASP A 254 -20.71 6.53 -8.75
N ARG A 255 -21.55 6.57 -9.78
CA ARG A 255 -21.83 7.79 -10.54
C ARG A 255 -22.68 8.83 -9.78
N TYR A 256 -23.27 8.46 -8.67
CA TYR A 256 -24.10 9.32 -7.83
C TYR A 256 -23.33 9.95 -6.68
N GLY A 257 -22.06 9.58 -6.53
CA GLY A 257 -21.18 10.09 -5.49
C GLY A 257 -21.17 9.24 -4.22
N LEU A 258 -21.88 8.11 -4.19
CA LEU A 258 -21.75 7.15 -3.10
C LEU A 258 -20.38 6.50 -3.19
N GLU A 259 -19.65 6.51 -2.09
CA GLU A 259 -18.29 5.97 -2.03
C GLU A 259 -18.06 5.19 -0.73
N ALA A 260 -17.14 4.24 -0.79
CA ALA A 260 -16.50 3.64 0.37
C ALA A 260 -14.99 3.73 0.14
N ASP A 261 -14.28 4.21 1.16
CA ASP A 261 -12.82 4.38 1.10
C ASP A 261 -12.14 3.07 0.72
N LEU A 262 -12.57 1.97 1.35
CA LEU A 262 -12.07 0.62 1.08
C LEU A 262 -13.21 -0.39 1.03
N VAL A 263 -13.01 -1.42 0.23
CA VAL A 263 -13.86 -2.60 0.17
C VAL A 263 -12.97 -3.82 0.33
N LEU A 264 -13.15 -4.55 1.41
CA LEU A 264 -12.53 -5.86 1.60
C LEU A 264 -13.53 -6.91 1.14
N HIS A 265 -13.21 -7.64 0.09
CA HIS A 265 -14.09 -8.68 -0.45
C HIS A 265 -13.37 -10.01 -0.58
N LEU A 266 -14.12 -11.08 -0.30
CA LEU A 266 -13.65 -12.45 -0.33
C LEU A 266 -14.11 -13.15 -1.61
N SER A 267 -13.40 -14.20 -2.01
CA SER A 267 -13.76 -15.01 -3.20
C SER A 267 -15.10 -15.75 -3.03
N ASP A 268 -15.57 -15.96 -1.80
CA ASP A 268 -16.87 -16.58 -1.48
C ASP A 268 -18.07 -15.63 -1.63
N GLY A 269 -17.80 -14.34 -1.93
CA GLY A 269 -18.81 -13.31 -2.16
C GLY A 269 -19.11 -12.42 -0.95
N HIS A 270 -18.57 -12.71 0.23
CA HIS A 270 -18.67 -11.80 1.37
C HIS A 270 -17.83 -10.54 1.14
N TYR A 271 -18.30 -9.41 1.63
CA TYR A 271 -17.56 -8.15 1.58
C TYR A 271 -17.87 -7.25 2.77
N ALA A 272 -16.95 -6.39 3.09
CA ALA A 272 -17.11 -5.31 4.06
C ALA A 272 -16.79 -3.96 3.40
N LEU A 273 -17.61 -2.95 3.67
CA LEU A 273 -17.35 -1.56 3.32
C LEU A 273 -16.69 -0.87 4.50
N ILE A 274 -15.63 -0.14 4.24
CA ILE A 274 -14.79 0.47 5.29
C ILE A 274 -14.61 1.95 4.97
N GLU A 275 -14.93 2.78 5.96
CA GLU A 275 -14.68 4.21 5.96
C GLU A 275 -13.54 4.54 6.94
N CYS A 276 -12.58 5.36 6.51
CA CYS A 276 -11.42 5.75 7.29
C CYS A 276 -11.61 7.18 7.81
N LYS A 277 -11.91 7.34 9.10
CA LYS A 277 -12.15 8.65 9.71
C LYS A 277 -11.25 8.87 10.93
N LEU A 278 -10.68 10.08 11.04
CA LEU A 278 -9.80 10.46 12.16
C LEU A 278 -10.55 11.00 13.37
N GLY A 279 -11.79 11.44 13.22
CA GLY A 279 -12.54 12.10 14.29
C GLY A 279 -13.97 11.60 14.44
N SER A 280 -14.49 11.65 15.67
CA SER A 280 -15.84 11.22 16.00
C SER A 280 -16.95 12.00 15.27
N ARG A 281 -16.72 13.27 14.92
CA ARG A 281 -17.66 14.06 14.10
C ARG A 281 -17.76 13.53 12.68
N GLU A 282 -16.63 13.19 12.09
CA GLU A 282 -16.56 12.63 10.73
C GLU A 282 -17.13 11.22 10.66
N ILE A 283 -17.08 10.46 11.76
CA ILE A 283 -17.70 9.13 11.85
C ILE A 283 -19.23 9.25 11.78
N ASN A 284 -19.81 10.23 12.48
CA ASN A 284 -21.26 10.43 12.48
C ASN A 284 -21.81 10.94 11.12
N ASP A 285 -20.99 11.66 10.34
CA ASP A 285 -21.37 12.17 9.01
C ASP A 285 -21.23 11.10 7.91
N GLY A 286 -20.51 9.99 8.18
CA GLY A 286 -20.28 8.89 7.25
C GLY A 286 -21.18 7.65 7.44
N ALA A 287 -21.97 7.63 8.52
CA ALA A 287 -22.92 6.55 8.81
C ALA A 287 -24.31 6.90 8.26
#